data_e51f11dc5eec28d66869b38583840a5f
#
_entry.id   e51f11dc5eec28d66869b38583840a5f
#
_cell.length_a   1.000
_cell.length_b   1.000
_cell.length_c   1.000
_cell.angle_alpha   90.00
_cell.angle_beta   90.00
_cell.angle_gamma   90.00
#
_symmetry.space_group_name_H-M   'P 1'
#
loop_
_entity.id
_entity.type
_entity.pdbx_description
1 polymer ?
#
loop_
_entity_poly.entity_id
_entity_poly.type
_entity_poly.pdbx_seq_one_letter_code
_entity_poly.pdbx_strand_id
1 'polypeptide(L)'
;QRLFVDMDGTLAVFTPVDTLETLYEKGYFLYLMPQHNVVNAVRSIIMHNPEIEVFILSAYLSDSAYALQEKNAWLDHFLPEVDRKHRIFTPCGSDKKLAIQGGIRSNDYLLDDYTKNLDAWEPPAKGIKLLNGINHTKGTWLKNRIRMNRKPQELANIIVSVMKGKSKIYDDSSDLTMKQSTTGKTR
;
A
#
# COMPACT_ATOMS: atom_id res chain seq x y z
N GLN A 1 -1.12 17.01 6.55
CA GLN A 1 -0.39 15.73 6.70
C GLN A 1 -0.22 15.08 5.35
N ARG A 2 0.82 14.23 5.19
CA ARG A 2 1.04 13.44 3.98
C ARG A 2 0.86 11.95 4.28
N LEU A 3 0.11 11.27 3.41
CA LEU A 3 -0.02 9.81 3.38
C LEU A 3 0.65 9.30 2.11
N PHE A 4 1.69 8.52 2.27
CA PHE A 4 2.35 7.80 1.19
C PHE A 4 1.79 6.38 1.15
N VAL A 5 1.40 5.92 -0.03
CA VAL A 5 0.78 4.61 -0.22
C VAL A 5 1.60 3.80 -1.22
N ASP A 6 2.02 2.63 -0.80
CA ASP A 6 2.68 1.67 -1.69
C ASP A 6 1.70 1.08 -2.70
N MET A 7 2.22 0.52 -3.77
CA MET A 7 1.39 -0.03 -4.84
C MET A 7 1.35 -1.56 -4.80
N ASP A 8 2.50 -2.22 -4.97
CA ASP A 8 2.55 -3.68 -5.12
C ASP A 8 2.37 -4.38 -3.77
N GLY A 9 1.29 -5.17 -3.62
CA GLY A 9 0.91 -5.78 -2.35
C GLY A 9 0.05 -4.89 -1.45
N THR A 10 -0.11 -3.61 -1.79
CA THR A 10 -0.93 -2.64 -1.05
C THR A 10 -2.17 -2.24 -1.84
N LEU A 11 -2.02 -1.50 -2.93
CA LEU A 11 -3.13 -1.14 -3.83
C LEU A 11 -3.42 -2.24 -4.85
N ALA A 12 -2.38 -2.92 -5.34
CA ALA A 12 -2.47 -4.03 -6.29
C ALA A 12 -2.16 -5.35 -5.60
N VAL A 13 -2.85 -6.41 -6.00
CA VAL A 13 -2.53 -7.77 -5.56
C VAL A 13 -1.20 -8.17 -6.19
N PHE A 14 -0.22 -8.48 -5.36
CA PHE A 14 1.13 -8.85 -5.78
C PHE A 14 1.50 -10.20 -5.18
N THR A 15 1.23 -11.27 -5.94
CA THR A 15 1.53 -12.64 -5.51
C THR A 15 2.96 -13.02 -5.89
N PRO A 16 3.60 -13.93 -5.14
CA PRO A 16 4.89 -14.48 -5.54
C PRO A 16 4.85 -15.06 -6.96
N VAL A 17 5.91 -14.84 -7.71
CA VAL A 17 6.11 -15.38 -9.08
C VAL A 17 7.09 -16.53 -9.06
N ASP A 18 6.96 -17.46 -10.01
CA ASP A 18 7.85 -18.62 -10.10
C ASP A 18 9.28 -18.21 -10.52
N THR A 19 9.39 -17.23 -11.40
CA THR A 19 10.67 -16.68 -11.85
C THR A 19 10.64 -15.16 -11.89
N LEU A 20 11.80 -14.53 -11.66
CA LEU A 20 11.89 -13.04 -11.68
C LEU A 20 11.66 -12.47 -13.08
N GLU A 21 11.93 -13.25 -14.14
CA GLU A 21 11.70 -12.88 -15.54
C GLU A 21 10.25 -12.50 -15.79
N THR A 22 9.29 -13.15 -15.09
CA THR A 22 7.86 -12.86 -15.20
C THR A 22 7.56 -11.39 -14.89
N LEU A 23 8.29 -10.76 -13.98
CA LEU A 23 8.10 -9.35 -13.62
C LEU A 23 8.49 -8.40 -14.76
N TYR A 24 9.28 -8.86 -15.73
CA TYR A 24 9.75 -8.08 -16.88
C TYR A 24 8.86 -8.24 -18.11
N GLU A 25 7.87 -9.13 -18.05
CA GLU A 25 6.94 -9.35 -19.16
C GLU A 25 6.05 -8.12 -19.36
N LYS A 26 5.80 -7.80 -20.64
CA LYS A 26 4.85 -6.75 -20.99
C LYS A 26 3.44 -7.09 -20.47
N GLY A 27 2.83 -6.14 -19.78
CA GLY A 27 1.50 -6.28 -19.22
C GLY A 27 1.48 -6.78 -17.76
N TYR A 28 2.61 -7.24 -17.22
CA TYR A 28 2.64 -7.80 -15.87
C TYR A 28 2.04 -6.83 -14.84
N PHE A 29 2.59 -5.62 -14.72
CA PHE A 29 2.08 -4.61 -13.76
C PHE A 29 0.75 -4.00 -14.20
N LEU A 30 0.51 -3.90 -15.50
CA LEU A 30 -0.73 -3.34 -16.03
C LEU A 30 -1.96 -4.18 -15.63
N TYR A 31 -1.81 -5.51 -15.60
CA TYR A 31 -2.93 -6.43 -15.35
C TYR A 31 -3.02 -6.95 -13.92
N LEU A 32 -2.25 -6.42 -12.99
CA LEU A 32 -2.40 -6.74 -11.57
C LEU A 32 -3.83 -6.39 -11.11
N MET A 33 -4.44 -7.31 -10.38
CA MET A 33 -5.77 -7.09 -9.81
C MET A 33 -5.71 -6.02 -8.72
N PRO A 34 -6.65 -5.08 -8.65
CA PRO A 34 -6.71 -4.12 -7.57
C PRO A 34 -7.16 -4.76 -6.27
N GLN A 35 -6.58 -4.32 -5.16
CA GLN A 35 -7.12 -4.53 -3.82
C GLN A 35 -8.28 -3.53 -3.62
N HIS A 36 -9.48 -3.89 -4.07
CA HIS A 36 -10.62 -2.98 -4.15
C HIS A 36 -10.93 -2.26 -2.84
N ASN A 37 -10.84 -2.95 -1.70
CA ASN A 37 -11.10 -2.33 -0.40
C ASN A 37 -10.09 -1.22 -0.10
N VAL A 38 -8.81 -1.46 -0.40
CA VAL A 38 -7.73 -0.49 -0.15
C VAL A 38 -7.79 0.67 -1.14
N VAL A 39 -7.98 0.39 -2.43
CA VAL A 39 -8.14 1.42 -3.47
C VAL A 39 -9.31 2.35 -3.13
N ASN A 40 -10.46 1.79 -2.77
CA ASN A 40 -11.64 2.58 -2.42
C ASN A 40 -11.47 3.33 -1.09
N ALA A 41 -10.73 2.77 -0.12
CA ALA A 41 -10.40 3.47 1.11
C ALA A 41 -9.50 4.69 0.85
N VAL A 42 -8.46 4.54 0.04
CA VAL A 42 -7.57 5.64 -0.34
C VAL A 42 -8.34 6.71 -1.10
N ARG A 43 -9.20 6.33 -2.06
CA ARG A 43 -10.11 7.25 -2.76
C ARG A 43 -10.99 8.04 -1.78
N SER A 44 -11.57 7.35 -0.80
CA SER A 44 -12.39 7.99 0.23
C SER A 44 -11.60 9.00 1.07
N ILE A 45 -10.35 8.69 1.41
CA ILE A 45 -9.47 9.63 2.11
C ILE A 45 -9.25 10.89 1.27
N ILE A 46 -8.90 10.74 -0.02
CA ILE A 46 -8.67 11.85 -0.94
C ILE A 46 -9.91 12.75 -1.03
N MET A 47 -11.09 12.15 -1.15
CA MET A 47 -12.33 12.89 -1.36
C MET A 47 -12.86 13.60 -0.12
N HIS A 48 -12.65 13.04 1.07
CA HIS A 48 -13.29 13.51 2.30
C HIS A 48 -12.34 14.09 3.34
N ASN A 49 -11.02 14.04 3.11
CA ASN A 49 -10.01 14.54 4.05
C ASN A 49 -8.99 15.43 3.33
N PRO A 50 -9.40 16.63 2.88
CA PRO A 50 -8.54 17.51 2.08
C PRO A 50 -7.28 17.98 2.83
N GLU A 51 -7.25 17.84 4.14
CA GLU A 51 -6.08 18.12 4.98
C GLU A 51 -5.00 17.03 4.89
N ILE A 52 -5.30 15.89 4.26
CA ILE A 52 -4.37 14.78 4.02
C ILE A 52 -4.01 14.76 2.54
N GLU A 53 -2.78 15.11 2.23
CA GLU A 53 -2.23 15.00 0.88
C GLU A 53 -1.76 13.57 0.64
N VAL A 54 -2.32 12.90 -0.36
CA VAL A 54 -2.04 11.49 -0.65
C VAL A 54 -1.07 11.37 -1.82
N PHE A 55 -0.01 10.62 -1.61
CA PHE A 55 1.01 10.28 -2.61
C PHE A 55 1.05 8.76 -2.83
N ILE A 56 1.31 8.35 -4.06
CA ILE A 56 1.80 7.01 -4.33
C ILE A 56 3.32 7.01 -4.18
N LEU A 57 3.86 6.01 -3.48
CA LEU A 57 5.30 5.82 -3.32
C LEU A 57 5.64 4.35 -3.55
N SER A 58 5.99 4.01 -4.77
CA SER A 58 6.20 2.63 -5.20
C SER A 58 7.60 2.40 -5.75
N ALA A 59 8.17 1.26 -5.41
CA ALA A 59 9.37 0.78 -6.09
C ALA A 59 9.03 0.28 -7.50
N TYR A 60 9.98 0.37 -8.42
CA TYR A 60 9.83 -0.16 -9.77
C TYR A 60 11.15 -0.77 -10.28
N LEU A 61 11.04 -1.70 -11.21
CA LEU A 61 12.19 -2.29 -11.90
C LEU A 61 12.72 -1.27 -12.91
N SER A 62 13.81 -0.58 -12.56
CA SER A 62 14.35 0.53 -13.35
C SER A 62 14.95 0.09 -14.69
N ASP A 63 15.31 -1.18 -14.82
CA ASP A 63 15.79 -1.83 -16.04
C ASP A 63 14.68 -2.50 -16.87
N SER A 64 13.44 -2.46 -16.42
CA SER A 64 12.27 -2.92 -17.19
C SER A 64 11.84 -1.87 -18.20
N ALA A 65 11.60 -2.30 -19.45
CA ALA A 65 11.05 -1.44 -20.50
C ALA A 65 9.58 -1.03 -20.24
N TYR A 66 8.87 -1.72 -19.34
CA TYR A 66 7.41 -1.60 -19.19
C TYR A 66 6.97 -1.13 -17.82
N ALA A 67 7.70 -1.48 -16.74
CA ALA A 67 7.22 -1.37 -15.36
C ALA A 67 6.70 0.04 -15.00
N LEU A 68 7.45 1.09 -15.27
CA LEU A 68 7.05 2.45 -14.89
C LEU A 68 5.80 2.92 -15.63
N GLN A 69 5.75 2.68 -16.94
CA GLN A 69 4.61 3.08 -17.77
C GLN A 69 3.35 2.30 -17.37
N GLU A 70 3.47 1.01 -17.11
CA GLU A 70 2.36 0.14 -16.74
C GLU A 70 1.80 0.49 -15.36
N LYS A 71 2.65 0.79 -14.38
CA LYS A 71 2.22 1.26 -13.06
C LYS A 71 1.46 2.57 -13.16
N ASN A 72 1.91 3.50 -13.98
CA ASN A 72 1.18 4.75 -14.23
C ASN A 72 -0.18 4.50 -14.92
N ALA A 73 -0.22 3.62 -15.93
CA ALA A 73 -1.46 3.28 -16.62
C ALA A 73 -2.45 2.57 -15.68
N TRP A 74 -1.96 1.70 -14.80
CA TRP A 74 -2.76 1.07 -13.75
C TRP A 74 -3.38 2.10 -12.81
N LEU A 75 -2.60 3.07 -12.35
CA LEU A 75 -3.10 4.16 -11.51
C LEU A 75 -4.09 5.06 -12.24
N ASP A 76 -3.85 5.36 -13.52
CA ASP A 76 -4.80 6.13 -14.36
C ASP A 76 -6.16 5.43 -14.45
N HIS A 77 -6.18 4.10 -14.42
CA HIS A 77 -7.40 3.30 -14.49
C HIS A 77 -8.09 3.14 -13.12
N PHE A 78 -7.35 2.75 -12.07
CA PHE A 78 -7.94 2.35 -10.79
C PHE A 78 -7.98 3.45 -9.73
N LEU A 79 -7.07 4.43 -9.78
CA LEU A 79 -6.99 5.52 -8.80
C LEU A 79 -6.57 6.84 -9.48
N PRO A 80 -7.35 7.32 -10.47
CA PRO A 80 -7.04 8.54 -11.22
C PRO A 80 -7.07 9.81 -10.35
N GLU A 81 -7.66 9.74 -9.16
CA GLU A 81 -7.69 10.83 -8.19
C GLU A 81 -6.29 11.24 -7.70
N VAL A 82 -5.31 10.33 -7.79
CA VAL A 82 -3.89 10.67 -7.55
C VAL A 82 -3.26 11.08 -8.87
N ASP A 83 -3.09 12.38 -9.07
CA ASP A 83 -2.48 12.91 -10.28
C ASP A 83 -0.98 12.55 -10.39
N ARG A 84 -0.39 12.81 -11.56
CA ARG A 84 1.01 12.44 -11.83
C ARG A 84 2.03 13.12 -10.91
N LYS A 85 1.72 14.29 -10.37
CA LYS A 85 2.61 15.01 -9.45
C LYS A 85 2.70 14.35 -8.08
N HIS A 86 1.68 13.56 -7.73
CA HIS A 86 1.59 12.83 -6.47
C HIS A 86 2.00 11.36 -6.62
N ARG A 87 2.62 10.97 -7.73
CA ARG A 87 3.13 9.61 -7.96
C ARG A 87 4.65 9.62 -7.95
N ILE A 88 5.22 9.00 -6.94
CA ILE A 88 6.67 8.92 -6.73
C ILE A 88 7.10 7.48 -6.94
N PHE A 89 8.03 7.28 -7.87
CA PHE A 89 8.62 5.98 -8.14
C PHE A 89 10.11 5.99 -7.82
N THR A 90 10.57 4.94 -7.15
CA THR A 90 11.96 4.75 -6.79
C THR A 90 12.48 3.42 -7.32
N PRO A 91 13.73 3.29 -7.75
CA PRO A 91 14.27 2.01 -8.17
C PRO A 91 14.16 0.96 -7.07
N CYS A 92 13.86 -0.29 -7.44
CA CYS A 92 13.86 -1.41 -6.50
C CYS A 92 15.18 -1.51 -5.74
N GLY A 93 15.10 -1.74 -4.43
CA GLY A 93 16.25 -1.80 -3.54
C GLY A 93 16.72 -0.45 -2.97
N SER A 94 16.20 0.66 -3.49
CA SER A 94 16.44 1.99 -2.92
C SER A 94 15.54 2.26 -1.73
N ASP A 95 16.03 3.03 -0.77
CA ASP A 95 15.23 3.48 0.36
C ASP A 95 14.18 4.50 -0.11
N LYS A 96 12.92 4.18 0.13
CA LYS A 96 11.78 5.01 -0.31
C LYS A 96 11.84 6.46 0.17
N LYS A 97 12.36 6.70 1.39
CA LYS A 97 12.45 8.06 1.95
C LYS A 97 13.37 8.97 1.15
N LEU A 98 14.37 8.42 0.45
CA LEU A 98 15.30 9.20 -0.37
C LEU A 98 14.65 9.78 -1.63
N ALA A 99 13.52 9.22 -2.07
CA ALA A 99 12.78 9.72 -3.22
C ALA A 99 11.90 10.94 -2.88
N ILE A 100 11.77 11.28 -1.59
CA ILE A 100 10.89 12.36 -1.16
C ILE A 100 11.65 13.69 -1.21
N GLN A 101 11.26 14.54 -2.14
CA GLN A 101 11.81 15.89 -2.25
C GLN A 101 11.54 16.69 -0.97
N GLY A 102 12.58 17.24 -0.39
CA GLY A 102 12.51 17.96 0.89
C GLY A 102 12.44 17.05 2.11
N GLY A 103 12.59 15.73 1.93
CA GLY A 103 12.63 14.73 2.99
C GLY A 103 11.27 14.38 3.61
N ILE A 104 11.32 13.38 4.50
CA ILE A 104 10.15 12.94 5.29
C ILE A 104 10.04 13.74 6.59
N ARG A 105 8.81 13.86 7.11
CA ARG A 105 8.45 14.61 8.31
C ARG A 105 7.87 13.69 9.39
N SER A 106 7.91 14.12 10.63
CA SER A 106 7.40 13.33 11.78
C SER A 106 5.89 13.02 11.73
N ASN A 107 5.13 13.78 10.95
CA ASN A 107 3.69 13.60 10.75
C ASN A 107 3.34 12.97 9.38
N ASP A 108 4.33 12.48 8.64
CA ASP A 108 4.13 11.67 7.44
C ASP A 108 3.85 10.22 7.81
N TYR A 109 3.01 9.58 7.02
CA TYR A 109 2.68 8.17 7.17
C TYR A 109 2.94 7.41 5.87
N LEU A 110 3.44 6.17 6.00
CA LEU A 110 3.55 5.21 4.91
C LEU A 110 2.61 4.04 5.17
N LEU A 111 1.70 3.79 4.23
CA LEU A 111 0.90 2.56 4.16
C LEU A 111 1.59 1.59 3.20
N ASP A 112 2.10 0.48 3.72
CA ASP A 112 2.91 -0.48 2.97
C ASP A 112 2.72 -1.88 3.56
N ASP A 113 2.78 -2.92 2.75
CA ASP A 113 2.68 -4.31 3.22
C ASP A 113 4.04 -4.92 3.61
N TYR A 114 5.13 -4.27 3.23
CA TYR A 114 6.48 -4.80 3.40
C TYR A 114 7.21 -4.16 4.60
N THR A 115 7.48 -4.97 5.62
CA THR A 115 8.07 -4.50 6.88
C THR A 115 9.39 -3.77 6.69
N LYS A 116 10.26 -4.24 5.80
CA LYS A 116 11.54 -3.58 5.55
C LYS A 116 11.39 -2.11 5.10
N ASN A 117 10.36 -1.81 4.29
CA ASN A 117 10.08 -0.44 3.88
C ASN A 117 9.64 0.41 5.08
N LEU A 118 8.78 -0.15 5.94
CA LEU A 118 8.28 0.53 7.13
C LEU A 118 9.39 0.76 8.17
N ASP A 119 10.27 -0.21 8.38
CA ASP A 119 11.42 -0.08 9.27
C ASP A 119 12.39 1.01 8.79
N ALA A 120 12.62 1.10 7.47
CA ALA A 120 13.45 2.14 6.88
C ALA A 120 12.79 3.53 6.91
N TRP A 121 11.45 3.58 6.93
CA TRP A 121 10.67 4.82 6.99
C TRP A 121 10.69 5.46 8.38
N GLU A 122 10.67 4.67 9.43
CA GLU A 122 10.68 5.14 10.82
C GLU A 122 12.09 5.13 11.42
N PRO A 123 12.46 6.12 12.23
CA PRO A 123 11.90 7.46 12.36
C PRO A 123 12.36 8.41 11.25
N PRO A 124 11.91 9.68 11.15
CA PRO A 124 10.99 10.38 12.07
C PRO A 124 9.51 10.19 11.71
N ALA A 125 9.21 9.72 10.51
CA ALA A 125 7.86 9.46 10.04
C ALA A 125 7.29 8.17 10.67
N LYS A 126 6.06 7.80 10.32
CA LYS A 126 5.34 6.67 10.92
C LYS A 126 4.82 5.72 9.86
N GLY A 127 4.76 4.43 10.19
CA GLY A 127 4.26 3.40 9.30
C GLY A 127 2.91 2.82 9.74
N ILE A 128 2.12 2.39 8.76
CA ILE A 128 0.96 1.53 8.93
C ILE A 128 1.16 0.32 8.03
N LYS A 129 1.28 -0.86 8.62
CA LYS A 129 1.41 -2.08 7.84
C LYS A 129 0.06 -2.55 7.34
N LEU A 130 -0.05 -2.80 6.03
CA LEU A 130 -1.17 -3.51 5.47
C LEU A 130 -0.94 -5.02 5.59
N LEU A 131 -1.85 -5.71 6.25
CA LEU A 131 -1.86 -7.16 6.32
C LEU A 131 -2.64 -7.71 5.13
N ASN A 132 -1.93 -8.28 4.15
CA ASN A 132 -2.52 -8.79 2.91
C ASN A 132 -2.49 -10.33 2.79
N GLY A 133 -1.96 -11.02 3.81
CA GLY A 133 -1.84 -12.48 3.81
C GLY A 133 -0.67 -13.02 2.99
N ILE A 134 0.09 -12.18 2.32
CA ILE A 134 1.22 -12.56 1.46
C ILE A 134 2.55 -12.19 2.12
N ASN A 135 2.73 -10.93 2.50
CA ASN A 135 3.93 -10.42 3.16
C ASN A 135 3.77 -10.40 4.67
N HIS A 136 3.68 -11.57 5.28
CA HIS A 136 3.79 -11.61 6.73
C HIS A 136 5.25 -11.63 7.13
N THR A 137 5.61 -10.67 7.88
CA THR A 137 6.81 -10.75 8.69
C THR A 137 6.38 -11.25 10.06
N LYS A 138 6.49 -12.52 10.25
CA LYS A 138 6.20 -13.27 11.47
C LYS A 138 6.60 -12.48 12.73
N GLY A 139 5.76 -11.55 13.19
CA GLY A 139 5.92 -10.82 14.42
C GLY A 139 7.00 -9.73 14.46
N THR A 140 7.59 -9.32 13.35
CA THR A 140 8.62 -8.27 13.33
C THR A 140 8.07 -6.84 13.35
N TRP A 141 6.83 -6.62 12.85
CA TRP A 141 6.16 -5.32 12.92
C TRP A 141 5.03 -5.35 13.96
N LEU A 142 5.25 -4.71 15.10
CA LEU A 142 4.32 -4.69 16.23
C LEU A 142 3.58 -3.35 16.40
N LYS A 143 3.83 -2.38 15.51
CA LYS A 143 3.18 -1.07 15.51
C LYS A 143 1.85 -1.12 14.74
N ASN A 144 1.33 0.01 14.30
CA ASN A 144 0.05 0.07 13.59
C ASN A 144 0.03 -0.88 12.39
N ARG A 145 -0.95 -1.78 12.37
CA ARG A 145 -1.19 -2.74 11.30
C ARG A 145 -2.67 -2.97 11.09
N ILE A 146 -3.10 -3.00 9.84
CA ILE A 146 -4.51 -3.05 9.45
C ILE A 146 -4.73 -4.12 8.38
N ARG A 147 -5.81 -4.90 8.50
CA ARG A 147 -6.18 -5.93 7.54
C ARG A 147 -6.78 -5.34 6.27
N MET A 148 -6.37 -5.83 5.11
CA MET A 148 -6.91 -5.42 3.82
C MET A 148 -8.41 -5.77 3.62
N ASN A 149 -8.93 -6.77 4.34
CA ASN A 149 -10.31 -7.27 4.18
C ASN A 149 -11.36 -6.51 4.98
N ARG A 150 -11.00 -5.39 5.62
CA ARG A 150 -11.96 -4.47 6.20
C ARG A 150 -12.72 -3.73 5.09
N LYS A 151 -13.94 -3.29 5.37
CA LYS A 151 -14.71 -2.49 4.42
C LYS A 151 -13.97 -1.18 4.08
N PRO A 152 -14.11 -0.66 2.85
CA PRO A 152 -13.37 0.54 2.42
C PRO A 152 -13.52 1.74 3.35
N GLN A 153 -14.75 2.04 3.78
CA GLN A 153 -14.99 3.17 4.68
C GLN A 153 -14.39 2.96 6.07
N GLU A 154 -14.39 1.73 6.56
CA GLU A 154 -13.76 1.37 7.84
C GLU A 154 -12.24 1.54 7.76
N LEU A 155 -11.61 1.04 6.67
CA LEU A 155 -10.19 1.24 6.39
C LEU A 155 -9.82 2.73 6.37
N ALA A 156 -10.57 3.53 5.61
CA ALA A 156 -10.34 4.97 5.52
C ALA A 156 -10.42 5.65 6.88
N ASN A 157 -11.48 5.37 7.64
CA ASN A 157 -11.71 5.98 8.95
C ASN A 157 -10.60 5.62 9.96
N ILE A 158 -10.15 4.36 9.96
CA ILE A 158 -9.09 3.91 10.86
C ILE A 158 -7.76 4.57 10.48
N ILE A 159 -7.39 4.58 9.19
CA ILE A 159 -6.15 5.22 8.72
C ILE A 159 -6.13 6.69 9.12
N VAL A 160 -7.20 7.42 8.85
CA VAL A 160 -7.33 8.84 9.21
C VAL A 160 -7.25 9.05 10.73
N SER A 161 -7.91 8.20 11.51
CA SER A 161 -7.87 8.26 12.97
C SER A 161 -6.47 8.03 13.55
N VAL A 162 -5.73 7.07 12.98
CA VAL A 162 -4.33 6.80 13.32
C VAL A 162 -3.45 8.00 12.98
N MET A 163 -3.60 8.55 11.77
CA MET A 163 -2.84 9.73 11.34
C MET A 163 -3.08 10.95 12.23
N LYS A 164 -4.31 11.13 12.70
CA LYS A 164 -4.67 12.20 13.64
C LYS A 164 -4.26 11.91 15.09
N GLY A 165 -3.62 10.79 15.35
CA GLY A 165 -3.20 10.38 16.70
C GLY A 165 -4.35 10.05 17.65
N LYS A 166 -5.56 9.81 17.11
CA LYS A 166 -6.76 9.52 17.90
C LYS A 166 -6.91 8.05 18.25
N SER A 167 -6.29 7.16 17.50
CA SER A 167 -6.33 5.71 17.73
C SER A 167 -5.03 5.04 17.33
N LYS A 168 -4.89 3.79 17.78
CA LYS A 168 -3.89 2.83 17.32
C LYS A 168 -4.63 1.61 16.77
N ILE A 169 -4.04 0.87 15.86
CA ILE A 169 -4.63 -0.33 15.27
C ILE A 169 -3.63 -1.48 15.29
N TYR A 170 -4.07 -2.65 15.75
CA TYR A 170 -3.26 -3.84 15.91
C TYR A 170 -4.01 -5.09 15.42
N ASP A 171 -4.41 -5.09 14.15
CA ASP A 171 -5.03 -6.25 13.54
C ASP A 171 -4.05 -7.44 13.53
N ASP A 172 -4.59 -8.66 13.51
CA ASP A 172 -3.82 -9.88 13.38
C ASP A 172 -4.03 -10.51 11.99
N SER A 173 -2.98 -11.07 11.41
CA SER A 173 -3.05 -11.77 10.12
C SER A 173 -3.89 -13.04 10.18
N SER A 174 -4.06 -13.68 11.34
CA SER A 174 -4.96 -14.82 11.54
C SER A 174 -6.42 -14.49 11.22
N ASP A 175 -6.84 -13.23 11.39
CA ASP A 175 -8.19 -12.78 11.05
C ASP A 175 -8.47 -12.77 9.53
N LEU A 176 -7.44 -12.84 8.69
CA LEU A 176 -7.59 -12.95 7.23
C LEU A 176 -8.04 -14.36 6.81
N THR A 177 -7.69 -15.38 7.56
CA THR A 177 -7.97 -16.80 7.25
C THR A 177 -9.35 -17.28 7.73
N MET A 178 -9.91 -16.67 8.78
CA MET A 178 -11.18 -17.11 9.38
C MET A 178 -12.42 -16.91 8.48
N LYS A 179 -12.39 -16.04 7.48
CA LYS A 179 -13.54 -15.79 6.58
C LYS A 179 -13.63 -16.71 5.36
N GLN A 180 -12.61 -17.49 5.05
CA GLN A 180 -12.66 -18.45 3.94
C GLN A 180 -13.36 -19.78 4.31
N SER A 181 -13.53 -20.09 5.60
CA SER A 181 -14.14 -21.34 6.05
C SER A 181 -15.67 -21.30 6.18
N THR A 182 -16.32 -20.14 6.05
CA THR A 182 -17.77 -20.00 6.24
C THR A 182 -18.59 -19.94 4.95
N THR A 183 -17.98 -19.94 3.76
CA THR A 183 -18.69 -19.96 2.46
C THR A 183 -18.72 -21.34 1.79
N GLY A 184 -18.32 -22.40 2.50
CA GLY A 184 -18.23 -23.76 1.96
C GLY A 184 -19.21 -24.76 2.60
N LYS A 185 -20.46 -24.38 2.92
CA LYS A 185 -21.54 -25.33 3.22
C LYS A 185 -22.91 -24.72 2.90
N THR A 186 -23.34 -24.87 1.67
CA THR A 186 -24.75 -25.02 1.38
C THR A 186 -24.89 -26.15 0.35
N ARG A 187 -25.62 -27.18 0.78
CA ARG A 187 -25.97 -28.38 0.03
C ARG A 187 -26.81 -28.06 -1.18
#